data_e004f666cc06c7c6b227a1572d7042d3
#
_entry.id   e004f666cc06c7c6b227a1572d7042d3
#
_cell.length_a   1.000
_cell.length_b   1.000
_cell.length_c   1.000
_cell.angle_alpha   90.00
_cell.angle_beta   90.00
_cell.angle_gamma   90.00
#
_symmetry.space_group_name_H-M   'P 1'
#
loop_
_entity.id
_entity.type
_entity.pdbx_description
1 polymer ?
#
loop_
_entity_poly.entity_id
_entity_poly.type
_entity_poly.pdbx_seq_one_letter_code
_entity_poly.pdbx_strand_id
1 'polypeptide(L)'
;HLDVAPEGAAERAEAHIAKAMKEFRCVRSLDGLFVRKPMGDLTDEDFGIFMNAGWYGADYERLSPSENTFRSIFFFDVPDTREELAAAVRKCFSDSSLGHVFRIKGFIEEGGTWYELNAAGPDFEFRKMDTPAQKVIIVIGDGLDRSAIDRAFGRKSGTAADGAA
;
A
#
# COMPACT_ATOMS: atom_id res chain seq x y z
N HIS A 1 12.18 3.40 -6.76
CA HIS A 1 12.80 3.34 -5.42
C HIS A 1 14.07 2.46 -5.41
N LEU A 2 15.03 2.72 -6.33
CA LEU A 2 16.28 1.97 -6.39
C LEU A 2 17.19 2.23 -5.18
N ASP A 3 17.01 3.36 -4.52
CA ASP A 3 17.67 3.81 -3.30
C ASP A 3 17.43 2.88 -2.08
N VAL A 4 16.28 2.18 -2.07
CA VAL A 4 15.89 1.25 -1.00
C VAL A 4 15.71 -0.19 -1.48
N ALA A 5 15.90 -0.43 -2.77
CA ALA A 5 15.72 -1.75 -3.36
C ALA A 5 16.99 -2.60 -3.19
N PRO A 6 16.87 -3.93 -2.94
CA PRO A 6 18.02 -4.80 -2.87
C PRO A 6 18.73 -4.91 -4.24
N GLU A 7 20.01 -5.24 -4.20
CA GLU A 7 20.82 -5.43 -5.41
C GLU A 7 20.16 -6.37 -6.41
N GLY A 8 20.19 -6.02 -7.69
CA GLY A 8 19.57 -6.77 -8.78
C GLY A 8 18.03 -6.66 -8.84
N ALA A 9 17.41 -5.79 -8.02
CA ALA A 9 15.95 -5.64 -8.03
C ALA A 9 15.44 -5.07 -9.35
N ALA A 10 16.16 -4.14 -9.97
CA ALA A 10 15.79 -3.56 -11.27
C ALA A 10 15.77 -4.63 -12.36
N GLU A 11 16.80 -5.44 -12.44
CA GLU A 11 16.92 -6.53 -13.43
C GLU A 11 15.81 -7.57 -13.24
N ARG A 12 15.50 -7.93 -11.98
CA ARG A 12 14.40 -8.86 -11.70
C ARG A 12 13.05 -8.28 -12.08
N ALA A 13 12.83 -6.99 -11.81
CA ALA A 13 11.59 -6.30 -12.17
C ALA A 13 11.39 -6.25 -13.69
N GLU A 14 12.44 -5.88 -14.43
CA GLU A 14 12.42 -5.84 -15.89
C GLU A 14 12.17 -7.23 -16.50
N ALA A 15 12.86 -8.25 -16.00
CA ALA A 15 12.66 -9.63 -16.43
C ALA A 15 11.23 -10.12 -16.16
N HIS A 16 10.67 -9.73 -14.99
CA HIS A 16 9.30 -10.06 -14.63
C HIS A 16 8.29 -9.37 -15.55
N ILE A 17 8.48 -8.09 -15.85
CA ILE A 17 7.63 -7.34 -16.78
C ILE A 17 7.71 -7.94 -18.18
N ALA A 18 8.92 -8.23 -18.68
CA ALA A 18 9.11 -8.83 -20.01
C ALA A 18 8.43 -10.20 -20.09
N LYS A 19 8.53 -11.02 -19.03
CA LYS A 19 7.84 -12.31 -18.95
C LYS A 19 6.31 -12.13 -18.99
N ALA A 20 5.77 -11.24 -18.17
CA ALA A 20 4.34 -10.96 -18.13
C ALA A 20 3.83 -10.48 -19.49
N MET A 21 4.53 -9.54 -20.14
CA MET A 21 4.16 -9.06 -21.47
C MET A 21 4.12 -10.18 -22.51
N LYS A 22 5.08 -11.09 -22.47
CA LYS A 22 5.11 -12.25 -23.35
C LYS A 22 3.94 -13.19 -23.08
N GLU A 23 3.64 -13.50 -21.80
CA GLU A 23 2.52 -14.35 -21.39
C GLU A 23 1.17 -13.77 -21.84
N PHE A 24 1.00 -12.46 -21.73
CA PHE A 24 -0.22 -11.75 -22.16
C PHE A 24 -0.19 -11.26 -23.60
N ARG A 25 0.76 -11.75 -24.41
CA ARG A 25 0.89 -11.43 -25.85
C ARG A 25 1.00 -9.92 -26.13
N CYS A 26 1.52 -9.15 -25.20
CA CYS A 26 1.76 -7.74 -25.43
C CYS A 26 3.02 -7.57 -26.29
N VAL A 27 2.87 -6.95 -27.46
CA VAL A 27 3.94 -6.78 -28.46
C VAL A 27 4.70 -5.46 -28.34
N ARG A 28 4.43 -4.68 -27.31
CA ARG A 28 5.13 -3.41 -27.07
C ARG A 28 6.60 -3.67 -26.77
N SER A 29 7.52 -2.95 -27.44
CA SER A 29 8.93 -2.91 -27.01
C SER A 29 9.06 -2.17 -25.69
N LEU A 30 9.95 -2.67 -24.84
CA LEU A 30 10.34 -2.03 -23.58
C LEU A 30 11.70 -1.33 -23.69
N ASP A 31 12.32 -1.35 -24.86
CA ASP A 31 13.65 -0.75 -25.07
C ASP A 31 13.62 0.75 -24.76
N GLY A 32 14.54 1.19 -23.91
CA GLY A 32 14.66 2.58 -23.50
C GLY A 32 13.54 3.11 -22.59
N LEU A 33 12.61 2.26 -22.12
CA LEU A 33 11.52 2.66 -21.23
C LEU A 33 11.82 2.48 -19.74
N PHE A 34 12.94 1.86 -19.40
CA PHE A 34 13.36 1.70 -18.01
C PHE A 34 14.39 2.75 -17.62
N VAL A 35 14.02 3.61 -16.69
CA VAL A 35 14.93 4.60 -16.09
C VAL A 35 15.43 4.03 -14.77
N ARG A 36 16.74 3.70 -14.72
CA ARG A 36 17.39 3.05 -13.57
C ARG A 36 18.14 4.07 -12.72
N LYS A 37 17.41 5.03 -12.16
CA LYS A 37 17.97 6.08 -11.31
C LYS A 37 17.23 6.16 -9.97
N PRO A 38 17.89 6.55 -8.88
CA PRO A 38 17.21 7.00 -7.67
C PRO A 38 16.24 8.15 -7.97
N MET A 39 15.19 8.30 -7.17
CA MET A 39 14.17 9.32 -7.41
C MET A 39 14.78 10.74 -7.42
N GLY A 40 15.78 11.00 -6.56
CA GLY A 40 16.44 12.31 -6.46
C GLY A 40 17.37 12.66 -7.65
N ASP A 41 17.71 11.66 -8.47
CA ASP A 41 18.63 11.83 -9.62
C ASP A 41 17.88 11.90 -10.95
N LEU A 42 16.55 11.91 -10.91
CA LEU A 42 15.73 12.06 -12.12
C LEU A 42 15.88 13.46 -12.71
N THR A 43 16.02 13.51 -14.02
CA THR A 43 16.19 14.74 -14.82
C THR A 43 14.94 15.02 -15.64
N ASP A 44 14.86 16.23 -16.22
CA ASP A 44 13.78 16.59 -17.16
C ASP A 44 13.73 15.65 -18.37
N GLU A 45 14.89 15.13 -18.78
CA GLU A 45 14.99 14.15 -19.86
C GLU A 45 14.33 12.82 -19.49
N ASP A 46 14.51 12.35 -18.23
CA ASP A 46 13.85 11.16 -17.71
C ASP A 46 12.33 11.35 -17.63
N PHE A 47 11.89 12.50 -17.16
CA PHE A 47 10.46 12.86 -17.19
C PHE A 47 9.92 12.94 -18.63
N GLY A 48 10.73 13.38 -19.58
CA GLY A 48 10.41 13.32 -21.00
C GLY A 48 10.12 11.90 -21.49
N ILE A 49 10.89 10.90 -21.04
CA ILE A 49 10.64 9.49 -21.37
C ILE A 49 9.27 9.05 -20.80
N PHE A 50 8.97 9.38 -19.53
CA PHE A 50 7.69 9.02 -18.91
C PHE A 50 6.50 9.67 -19.61
N MET A 51 6.59 10.95 -19.90
CA MET A 51 5.51 11.70 -20.58
C MET A 51 5.26 11.23 -22.01
N ASN A 52 6.31 10.78 -22.71
CA ASN A 52 6.21 10.31 -24.09
C ASN A 52 6.03 8.78 -24.20
N ALA A 53 5.99 8.05 -23.09
CA ALA A 53 5.75 6.60 -23.09
C ALA A 53 4.42 6.22 -23.75
N GLY A 54 3.43 7.10 -23.71
CA GLY A 54 2.17 6.98 -24.40
C GLY A 54 1.32 5.80 -23.94
N TRP A 55 0.11 5.74 -24.46
CA TRP A 55 -0.75 4.58 -24.35
C TRP A 55 -0.63 3.76 -25.64
N TYR A 56 -0.48 2.44 -25.49
CA TYR A 56 -0.42 1.52 -26.60
C TYR A 56 -1.58 0.55 -26.54
N GLY A 57 -2.50 0.65 -27.52
CA GLY A 57 -3.59 -0.30 -27.67
C GLY A 57 -3.07 -1.62 -28.24
N ALA A 58 -3.23 -2.69 -27.49
CA ALA A 58 -2.88 -4.03 -27.93
C ALA A 58 -3.95 -5.03 -27.48
N ASP A 59 -4.18 -6.06 -28.27
CA ASP A 59 -4.94 -7.21 -27.86
C ASP A 59 -4.09 -8.04 -26.90
N TYR A 60 -4.35 -7.92 -25.60
CA TYR A 60 -3.73 -8.72 -24.56
C TYR A 60 -4.81 -9.30 -23.65
N GLU A 61 -4.51 -10.47 -23.13
CA GLU A 61 -5.38 -11.11 -22.15
C GLU A 61 -5.34 -10.32 -20.84
N ARG A 62 -6.50 -9.91 -20.32
CA ARG A 62 -6.61 -9.27 -19.01
C ARG A 62 -6.79 -10.33 -17.95
N LEU A 63 -5.88 -10.39 -17.00
CA LEU A 63 -6.13 -11.12 -15.76
C LEU A 63 -7.10 -10.31 -14.91
N SER A 64 -8.22 -10.92 -14.60
CA SER A 64 -9.03 -10.46 -13.48
C SER A 64 -8.35 -10.91 -12.20
N PRO A 65 -8.08 -10.02 -11.23
CA PRO A 65 -7.65 -10.44 -9.92
C PRO A 65 -8.63 -11.48 -9.40
N SER A 66 -8.15 -12.59 -8.84
CA SER A 66 -9.03 -13.53 -8.14
C SER A 66 -9.75 -12.74 -7.03
N GLU A 67 -11.04 -12.99 -6.87
CA GLU A 67 -11.95 -12.22 -5.99
C GLU A 67 -11.50 -12.12 -4.51
N ASN A 68 -10.42 -12.77 -4.12
CA ASN A 68 -9.96 -12.89 -2.74
C ASN A 68 -8.46 -12.64 -2.53
N THR A 69 -7.77 -11.94 -3.41
CA THR A 69 -6.32 -11.78 -3.31
C THR A 69 -5.91 -10.89 -2.14
N PHE A 70 -6.75 -9.93 -1.73
CA PHE A 70 -6.55 -9.13 -0.52
C PHE A 70 -7.85 -8.43 -0.10
N ARG A 71 -7.92 -8.08 1.18
CA ARG A 71 -9.07 -7.40 1.77
C ARG A 71 -8.67 -6.06 2.35
N SER A 72 -9.65 -5.16 2.40
CA SER A 72 -9.56 -3.92 3.18
C SER A 72 -10.54 -4.01 4.34
N ILE A 73 -10.05 -3.82 5.56
CA ILE A 73 -10.87 -3.79 6.77
C ILE A 73 -10.87 -2.37 7.31
N PHE A 74 -12.05 -1.84 7.58
CA PHE A 74 -12.26 -0.49 8.08
C PHE A 74 -12.52 -0.52 9.59
N PHE A 75 -11.84 0.37 10.32
CA PHE A 75 -11.97 0.57 11.76
C PHE A 75 -12.31 2.03 12.02
N PHE A 76 -13.49 2.30 12.54
CA PHE A 76 -13.98 3.66 12.86
C PHE A 76 -13.75 4.03 14.31
N ASP A 77 -13.59 3.03 15.16
CA ASP A 77 -13.30 3.17 16.59
C ASP A 77 -11.83 2.80 16.78
N VAL A 78 -10.99 3.78 16.80
CA VAL A 78 -9.52 3.64 16.81
C VAL A 78 -8.95 4.29 18.07
N PRO A 79 -7.71 3.94 18.51
CA PRO A 79 -7.07 4.56 19.65
C PRO A 79 -7.13 6.10 19.60
N ASP A 80 -7.16 6.73 20.78
CA ASP A 80 -7.27 8.18 20.87
C ASP A 80 -5.92 8.88 20.77
N THR A 81 -4.83 8.14 20.89
CA THR A 81 -3.47 8.68 20.80
C THR A 81 -2.68 8.08 19.65
N ARG A 82 -1.79 8.87 19.08
CA ARG A 82 -0.85 8.40 18.04
C ARG A 82 0.10 7.32 18.57
N GLU A 83 0.47 7.38 19.84
CA GLU A 83 1.36 6.40 20.46
C GLU A 83 0.71 5.00 20.50
N GLU A 84 -0.53 4.90 20.98
CA GLU A 84 -1.29 3.66 21.01
C GLU A 84 -1.53 3.12 19.60
N LEU A 85 -1.92 4.01 18.67
CA LEU A 85 -2.10 3.63 17.27
C LEU A 85 -0.79 3.14 16.64
N ALA A 86 0.33 3.82 16.91
CA ALA A 86 1.63 3.40 16.40
C ALA A 86 2.05 2.02 16.91
N ALA A 87 1.81 1.73 18.19
CA ALA A 87 2.06 0.40 18.77
C ALA A 87 1.22 -0.69 18.09
N ALA A 88 -0.07 -0.43 17.88
CA ALA A 88 -0.98 -1.33 17.19
C ALA A 88 -0.57 -1.56 15.72
N VAL A 89 -0.18 -0.52 15.01
CA VAL A 89 0.30 -0.59 13.62
C VAL A 89 1.55 -1.44 13.51
N ARG A 90 2.56 -1.22 14.36
CA ARG A 90 3.78 -2.05 14.37
C ARG A 90 3.48 -3.50 14.66
N LYS A 91 2.56 -3.77 15.59
CA LYS A 91 2.10 -5.13 15.87
C LYS A 91 1.45 -5.78 14.64
N CYS A 92 0.63 -5.04 13.89
CA CYS A 92 0.01 -5.56 12.66
C CYS A 92 1.03 -5.99 11.60
N PHE A 93 2.17 -5.32 11.51
CA PHE A 93 3.23 -5.70 10.57
C PHE A 93 4.15 -6.81 11.08
N SER A 94 4.25 -7.01 12.40
CA SER A 94 5.18 -7.97 13.01
C SER A 94 4.55 -9.30 13.40
N ASP A 95 3.23 -9.35 13.58
CA ASP A 95 2.51 -10.52 14.08
C ASP A 95 1.72 -11.20 12.95
N SER A 96 2.29 -12.27 12.40
CA SER A 96 1.68 -13.02 11.29
C SER A 96 0.34 -13.67 11.64
N SER A 97 -0.04 -13.77 12.93
CA SER A 97 -1.35 -14.26 13.33
C SER A 97 -2.50 -13.31 12.96
N LEU A 98 -2.17 -12.05 12.65
CA LEU A 98 -3.14 -11.06 12.20
C LEU A 98 -3.42 -11.12 10.69
N GLY A 99 -2.70 -11.99 9.96
CA GLY A 99 -2.65 -12.05 8.51
C GLY A 99 -1.42 -11.32 7.94
N HIS A 100 -1.33 -11.26 6.63
CA HIS A 100 -0.25 -10.54 5.95
C HIS A 100 -0.69 -9.11 5.62
N VAL A 101 -0.32 -8.17 6.45
CA VAL A 101 -0.66 -6.75 6.28
C VAL A 101 0.28 -6.11 5.27
N PHE A 102 -0.27 -5.50 4.21
CA PHE A 102 0.47 -4.77 3.18
C PHE A 102 0.55 -3.28 3.47
N ARG A 103 -0.53 -2.71 3.99
CA ARG A 103 -0.64 -1.28 4.21
C ARG A 103 -1.68 -0.97 5.28
N ILE A 104 -1.38 0.05 6.09
CA ILE A 104 -2.35 0.65 7.00
C ILE A 104 -2.38 2.14 6.71
N LYS A 105 -3.57 2.68 6.51
CA LYS A 105 -3.76 4.12 6.26
C LYS A 105 -5.00 4.62 6.98
N GLY A 106 -5.05 5.94 7.21
CA GLY A 106 -6.22 6.57 7.77
C GLY A 106 -5.93 7.88 8.46
N PHE A 107 -6.86 8.27 9.33
CA PHE A 107 -6.82 9.56 9.99
C PHE A 107 -7.18 9.41 11.47
N ILE A 108 -6.47 10.14 12.31
CA ILE A 108 -6.70 10.22 13.75
C ILE A 108 -6.71 11.68 14.19
N GLU A 109 -7.54 12.00 15.17
CA GLU A 109 -7.53 13.26 15.86
C GLU A 109 -6.93 13.07 17.25
N GLU A 110 -5.94 13.93 17.60
CA GLU A 110 -5.34 13.98 18.92
C GLU A 110 -5.16 15.43 19.35
N GLY A 111 -5.79 15.78 20.48
CA GLY A 111 -5.70 17.15 21.03
C GLY A 111 -6.20 18.25 20.09
N GLY A 112 -7.24 18.00 19.30
CA GLY A 112 -7.79 18.94 18.32
C GLY A 112 -6.97 19.07 17.02
N THR A 113 -5.94 18.24 16.85
CA THR A 113 -5.10 18.23 15.65
C THR A 113 -5.29 16.92 14.89
N TRP A 114 -5.48 17.03 13.59
CA TRP A 114 -5.63 15.88 12.71
C TRP A 114 -4.30 15.40 12.15
N TYR A 115 -4.16 14.09 12.07
CA TYR A 115 -2.99 13.42 11.53
C TYR A 115 -3.38 12.34 10.54
N GLU A 116 -2.67 12.29 9.43
CA GLU A 116 -2.72 11.18 8.47
C GLU A 116 -1.69 10.11 8.84
N LEU A 117 -2.13 8.87 8.82
CA LEU A 117 -1.30 7.67 8.87
C LEU A 117 -1.22 7.05 7.49
N ASN A 118 -0.03 6.69 7.04
CA ASN A 118 0.19 5.92 5.83
C ASN A 118 1.42 5.02 6.00
N ALA A 119 1.19 3.81 6.48
CA ALA A 119 2.21 2.82 6.80
C ALA A 119 2.22 1.69 5.77
N ALA A 120 3.35 1.41 5.14
CA ALA A 120 3.61 0.25 4.29
C ALA A 120 4.62 -0.73 4.94
N GLY A 121 4.89 -0.55 6.23
CA GLY A 121 5.81 -1.33 7.06
C GLY A 121 5.82 -0.81 8.48
N PRO A 122 6.66 -1.36 9.35
CA PRO A 122 6.75 -0.97 10.75
C PRO A 122 7.33 0.45 10.96
N ASP A 123 8.05 0.96 9.98
CA ASP A 123 8.62 2.31 9.99
C ASP A 123 7.70 3.25 9.20
N PHE A 124 7.11 4.19 9.91
CA PHE A 124 6.15 5.16 9.36
C PHE A 124 6.09 6.40 10.23
N GLU A 125 5.52 7.47 9.69
CA GLU A 125 5.31 8.74 10.38
C GLU A 125 3.84 9.17 10.30
N PHE A 126 3.42 9.98 11.28
CA PHE A 126 2.15 10.70 11.24
C PHE A 126 2.36 12.07 10.62
N ARG A 127 1.64 12.37 9.56
CA ARG A 127 1.67 13.66 8.93
C ARG A 127 0.55 14.55 9.49
N LYS A 128 0.92 15.70 10.05
CA LYS A 128 -0.04 16.70 10.50
C LYS A 128 -0.88 17.21 9.32
N MET A 129 -2.16 17.39 9.55
CA MET A 129 -3.10 17.92 8.58
C MET A 129 -3.66 19.27 9.03
N ASP A 130 -3.93 20.15 8.07
CA ASP A 130 -4.52 21.46 8.30
C ASP A 130 -6.06 21.43 8.24
N THR A 131 -6.63 20.34 7.77
CA THR A 131 -8.09 20.16 7.62
C THR A 131 -8.58 18.96 8.40
N PRO A 132 -9.79 19.04 9.00
CA PRO A 132 -10.45 17.90 9.60
C PRO A 132 -10.69 16.77 8.59
N ALA A 133 -10.68 15.53 9.08
CA ALA A 133 -10.98 14.35 8.31
C ALA A 133 -11.98 13.45 9.07
N GLN A 134 -12.32 12.31 8.54
CA GLN A 134 -13.07 11.29 9.26
C GLN A 134 -12.09 10.39 10.01
N LYS A 135 -12.30 10.17 11.31
CA LYS A 135 -11.54 9.22 12.11
C LYS A 135 -11.80 7.80 11.59
N VAL A 136 -10.83 7.24 10.90
CA VAL A 136 -10.91 5.89 10.31
C VAL A 136 -9.51 5.34 10.07
N ILE A 137 -9.32 4.06 10.35
CA ILE A 137 -8.12 3.32 9.96
C ILE A 137 -8.53 2.18 9.03
N ILE A 138 -7.79 2.03 7.95
CA ILE A 138 -7.98 1.00 6.93
C ILE A 138 -6.77 0.09 6.95
N VAL A 139 -6.98 -1.18 7.22
CA VAL A 139 -5.95 -2.23 7.14
C VAL A 139 -6.15 -3.02 5.85
N ILE A 140 -5.12 -3.09 5.03
CA ILE A 140 -5.12 -3.74 3.72
C ILE A 140 -4.12 -4.89 3.76
N GLY A 141 -4.55 -6.09 3.37
CA GLY A 141 -3.69 -7.27 3.40
C GLY A 141 -4.40 -8.54 2.96
N ASP A 142 -3.68 -9.65 3.04
CA ASP A 142 -4.16 -10.98 2.72
C ASP A 142 -4.34 -11.82 3.99
N GLY A 143 -5.36 -12.68 4.01
CA GLY A 143 -5.64 -13.54 5.16
C GLY A 143 -5.88 -12.80 6.47
N LEU A 144 -6.36 -11.56 6.43
CA LEU A 144 -6.55 -10.72 7.62
C LEU A 144 -7.54 -11.32 8.60
N ASP A 145 -7.14 -11.49 9.87
CA ASP A 145 -8.02 -11.80 10.97
C ASP A 145 -8.53 -10.51 11.63
N ARG A 146 -9.78 -10.14 11.29
CA ARG A 146 -10.42 -8.94 11.82
C ARG A 146 -10.43 -8.92 13.34
N SER A 147 -10.76 -10.04 13.99
CA SER A 147 -10.86 -10.11 15.45
C SER A 147 -9.50 -9.95 16.14
N ALA A 148 -8.44 -10.49 15.54
CA ALA A 148 -7.08 -10.31 16.04
C ALA A 148 -6.60 -8.85 15.86
N ILE A 149 -6.93 -8.23 14.74
CA ILE A 149 -6.61 -6.82 14.49
C ILE A 149 -7.43 -5.90 15.42
N ASP A 150 -8.72 -6.17 15.65
CA ASP A 150 -9.54 -5.45 16.66
C ASP A 150 -8.87 -5.46 18.05
N ARG A 151 -8.38 -6.64 18.47
CA ARG A 151 -7.65 -6.75 19.75
C ARG A 151 -6.33 -5.98 19.74
N ALA A 152 -5.64 -5.94 18.61
CA ALA A 152 -4.39 -5.16 18.47
C ALA A 152 -4.64 -3.65 18.61
N PHE A 153 -5.80 -3.17 18.15
CA PHE A 153 -6.25 -1.79 18.37
C PHE A 153 -6.89 -1.53 19.74
N GLY A 154 -6.84 -2.49 20.68
CA GLY A 154 -7.36 -2.33 22.04
C GLY A 154 -8.87 -2.46 22.16
N ARG A 155 -9.57 -2.96 21.14
CA ARG A 155 -11.02 -3.15 21.16
C ARG A 155 -11.41 -4.45 21.87
N LYS A 156 -12.44 -4.39 22.70
CA LYS A 156 -13.11 -5.59 23.19
C LYS A 156 -13.98 -6.16 22.07
N SER A 157 -13.75 -7.41 21.68
CA SER A 157 -14.56 -8.11 20.68
C SER A 157 -16.04 -8.00 21.03
N GLY A 158 -16.85 -7.25 20.29
CA GLY A 158 -18.26 -7.14 20.67
C GLY A 158 -19.18 -6.24 19.83
N THR A 159 -18.71 -5.60 18.77
CA THR A 159 -19.64 -4.87 17.90
C THR A 159 -19.24 -5.05 16.43
N ALA A 160 -19.75 -6.13 15.83
CA ALA A 160 -19.71 -6.30 14.38
C ALA A 160 -20.74 -5.35 13.78
N ALA A 161 -20.29 -4.29 13.14
CA ALA A 161 -21.05 -3.63 12.10
C ALA A 161 -20.61 -4.26 10.78
N ASP A 162 -21.32 -5.30 10.35
CA ASP A 162 -21.23 -5.82 9.00
C ASP A 162 -21.74 -4.75 8.03
N GLY A 163 -20.81 -4.06 7.39
CA GLY A 163 -21.04 -3.25 6.22
C GLY A 163 -20.58 -4.04 4.99
N ALA A 164 -21.43 -4.95 4.52
CA ALA A 164 -21.32 -5.50 3.18
C ALA A 164 -21.79 -4.43 2.18
N ALA A 165 -20.91 -4.07 1.28
CA ALA A 165 -21.22 -3.43 0.00
C ALA A 165 -20.22 -3.92 -1.04
#